data_1ce40ba8032505eb2ffc87ee44236131
#
_entry.id   1ce40ba8032505eb2ffc87ee44236131
#
_cell.length_a   1.000
_cell.length_b   1.000
_cell.length_c   1.000
_cell.angle_alpha   90.00
_cell.angle_beta   90.00
_cell.angle_gamma   90.00
#
_symmetry.space_group_name_H-M   'P 1'
#
loop_
_entity.id
_entity.type
_entity.pdbx_description
1 polymer ?
#
loop_
_entity_poly.entity_id
_entity_poly.type
_entity_poly.pdbx_seq_one_letter_code
_entity_poly.pdbx_strand_id
1 'polypeptide(L)' 'MINIYEYVIHLNVESGETKRLNCPLCNSYKTFSVTNNMGSLLWNCYKAGCSTKGS' A
#
# COMPACT_ATOMS: atom_id res chain seq x y z
N MET A 1 4.70 -15.66 5.36
CA MET A 1 4.77 -14.22 5.60
C MET A 1 4.67 -13.46 4.30
N ILE A 2 3.90 -12.40 4.26
CA ILE A 2 3.71 -11.63 3.05
C ILE A 2 4.82 -10.59 2.89
N ASN A 3 5.32 -10.46 1.64
CA ASN A 3 6.27 -9.41 1.31
C ASN A 3 5.48 -8.22 0.80
N ILE A 4 5.42 -7.15 1.58
CA ILE A 4 4.60 -6.00 1.25
C ILE A 4 5.04 -5.33 -0.06
N TYR A 5 6.32 -5.31 -0.34
CA TYR A 5 6.80 -4.72 -1.58
C TYR A 5 6.29 -5.48 -2.80
N GLU A 6 6.37 -6.82 -2.79
CA GLU A 6 5.82 -7.61 -3.88
C GLU A 6 4.32 -7.46 -4.00
N TYR A 7 3.62 -7.39 -2.87
CA TYR A 7 2.19 -7.17 -2.87
C TYR A 7 1.84 -5.87 -3.58
N VAL A 8 2.58 -4.81 -3.26
CA VAL A 8 2.34 -3.49 -3.83
C VAL A 8 2.61 -3.44 -5.33
N ILE A 9 3.71 -4.03 -5.79
CA ILE A 9 4.04 -3.98 -7.22
C ILE A 9 3.06 -4.80 -8.06
N HIS A 10 2.40 -5.79 -7.49
CA HIS A 10 1.43 -6.59 -8.22
C HIS A 10 0.05 -5.92 -8.31
N LEU A 11 -0.13 -4.79 -7.67
CA LEU A 11 -1.40 -4.07 -7.73
C LEU A 11 -1.60 -3.30 -9.03
N ASN A 12 -0.54 -3.16 -9.83
CA ASN A 12 -0.59 -2.44 -11.11
C ASN A 12 -1.12 -1.03 -10.99
N VAL A 13 -0.64 -0.30 -10.00
CA VAL A 13 -1.02 1.11 -9.81
C VAL A 13 -0.38 1.94 -10.91
N GLU A 14 -1.19 2.70 -11.63
CA GLU A 14 -0.69 3.54 -12.71
C GLU A 14 -0.04 4.81 -12.18
N SER A 15 0.87 5.38 -12.99
CA SER A 15 1.55 6.62 -12.62
C SER A 15 0.53 7.71 -12.33
N GLY A 16 0.67 8.35 -11.18
CA GLY A 16 -0.25 9.38 -10.75
C GLY A 16 -1.52 8.87 -10.09
N GLU A 17 -1.66 7.55 -9.95
CA GLU A 17 -2.85 6.96 -9.36
C GLU A 17 -2.62 6.60 -7.91
N THR A 18 -3.69 6.70 -7.10
CA THR A 18 -3.68 6.26 -5.72
C THR A 18 -4.79 5.22 -5.54
N LYS A 19 -4.43 4.08 -4.97
CA LYS A 19 -5.39 3.02 -4.67
C LYS A 19 -5.54 2.87 -3.16
N ARG A 20 -6.79 2.70 -2.73
CA ARG A 20 -7.10 2.40 -1.34
C ARG A 20 -7.64 1.00 -1.24
N LEU A 21 -7.13 0.24 -0.28
CA LEU A 21 -7.53 -1.15 -0.13
C LEU A 21 -7.32 -1.59 1.31
N ASN A 22 -7.75 -2.82 1.59
CA ASN A 22 -7.57 -3.40 2.92
C ASN A 22 -6.10 -3.69 3.15
N CYS A 23 -5.62 -3.41 4.35
CA CYS A 23 -4.23 -3.69 4.68
C CYS A 23 -4.01 -5.20 4.73
N PRO A 24 -3.04 -5.74 3.98
CA PRO A 24 -2.80 -7.18 3.98
C PRO A 24 -2.13 -7.68 5.25
N LEU A 25 -1.58 -6.77 6.06
CA LEU A 25 -0.88 -7.15 7.26
C LEU A 25 -1.74 -7.06 8.51
N CYS A 26 -2.60 -6.05 8.62
CA CYS A 26 -3.45 -5.91 9.80
C CYS A 26 -4.93 -6.12 9.49
N ASN A 27 -5.28 -6.41 8.24
CA ASN A 27 -6.64 -6.68 7.79
C ASN A 27 -7.64 -5.56 8.10
N SER A 28 -7.15 -4.34 8.22
CA SER A 28 -8.04 -3.21 8.45
C SER A 28 -8.72 -2.81 7.15
N TYR A 29 -9.98 -2.42 7.25
CA TYR A 29 -10.79 -2.09 6.09
C TYR A 29 -10.36 -0.75 5.48
N LYS A 30 -9.87 -0.80 4.25
CA LYS A 30 -9.51 0.37 3.45
C LYS A 30 -8.60 1.38 4.17
N THR A 31 -7.67 0.86 4.97
CA THR A 31 -6.69 1.70 5.64
C THR A 31 -5.35 1.73 4.94
N PHE A 32 -5.17 0.88 3.94
CA PHE A 32 -3.91 0.79 3.22
C PHE A 32 -4.00 1.60 1.93
N SER A 33 -3.05 2.48 1.72
CA SER A 33 -3.02 3.36 0.57
C SER A 33 -1.73 3.17 -0.20
N VAL A 34 -1.85 3.07 -1.53
CA VAL A 34 -0.69 2.92 -2.42
C VAL A 34 -0.78 4.00 -3.49
N THR A 35 0.30 4.76 -3.65
CA THR A 35 0.38 5.81 -4.66
C THR A 35 1.56 5.55 -5.57
N ASN A 36 1.36 5.71 -6.87
CA ASN A 36 2.44 5.66 -7.84
C ASN A 36 2.76 7.09 -8.23
N ASN A 37 3.93 7.58 -7.79
CA ASN A 37 4.37 8.93 -8.09
C ASN A 37 5.53 8.84 -9.08
N MET A 38 5.22 9.01 -10.37
CA MET A 38 6.20 8.98 -11.45
C MET A 38 7.08 7.73 -11.44
N GLY A 39 6.47 6.58 -11.21
CA GLY A 39 7.19 5.32 -11.17
C GLY A 39 7.65 4.90 -9.78
N SER A 40 7.52 5.77 -8.79
CA SER A 40 7.86 5.44 -7.41
C SER A 40 6.62 5.05 -6.65
N LEU A 41 6.61 3.84 -6.08
CA LEU A 41 5.48 3.35 -5.32
C LEU A 41 5.63 3.72 -3.85
N LEU A 42 4.63 4.40 -3.33
CA LEU A 42 4.58 4.80 -1.92
C LEU A 42 3.37 4.13 -1.30
N TRP A 43 3.55 3.54 -0.13
CA TRP A 43 2.42 2.89 0.53
C TRP A 43 2.43 3.19 2.03
N ASN A 44 1.23 3.17 2.60
CA ASN A 44 1.06 3.50 4.00
C ASN A 44 -0.24 2.91 4.51
N CYS A 45 -0.22 2.42 5.75
CA CYS A 45 -1.42 1.98 6.43
C CYS A 45 -1.76 2.98 7.52
N TYR A 46 -3.00 3.47 7.52
CA TYR A 46 -3.44 4.49 8.47
C TYR A 46 -4.03 3.91 9.75
N LYS A 47 -4.06 2.61 9.88
CA LYS A 47 -4.60 1.96 11.08
C LYS A 47 -3.67 2.19 12.26
N ALA A 48 -4.24 2.64 13.38
CA ALA A 48 -3.48 2.82 14.60
C ALA A 48 -2.88 1.47 15.03
N GLY A 49 -1.59 1.48 15.33
CA GLY A 49 -0.89 0.26 15.71
C GLY A 49 -0.29 -0.52 14.55
N CYS A 50 -0.63 -0.17 13.31
CA CYS A 50 -0.03 -0.79 12.14
C CYS A 50 1.07 0.12 11.62
N SER A 51 2.29 -0.41 11.52
CA SER A 51 3.45 0.38 11.11
C SER A 51 3.82 0.20 9.65
N THR A 52 2.90 -0.33 8.85
CA THR A 52 3.17 -0.62 7.44
C THR A 52 3.27 0.67 6.63
N LYS A 53 4.45 0.97 6.17
CA LYS A 53 4.67 2.12 5.30
C LYS A 53 5.99 1.93 4.57
N GLY A 54 6.13 2.60 3.44
CA GLY A 54 7.36 2.51 2.70
C GLY A 54 7.27 3.18 1.34
N SER A 55 8.35 3.04 0.60
CA SER A 55 8.43 3.59 -0.75
C SER A 55 9.37 2.79 -1.63
#